data_6d88ceeee03a8170144ad2cf5cd74f80
#
_entry.id   6d88ceeee03a8170144ad2cf5cd74f80
#
_cell.length_a   1.000
_cell.length_b   1.000
_cell.length_c   1.000
_cell.angle_alpha   90.00
_cell.angle_beta   90.00
_cell.angle_gamma   90.00
#
_symmetry.space_group_name_H-M   'P 1'
#
loop_
_entity.id
_entity.type
_entity.pdbx_description
1 polymer ?
#
loop_
_entity_poly.entity_id
_entity_poly.type
_entity_poly.pdbx_seq_one_letter_code
_entity_poly.pdbx_strand_id
1 'polypeptide(L)'
;KFASRHGQKGTCGIILSAADMPFTKDGVQPDLIMNPNAVPSRMTVGQLLESVLGKVSALRGHFSDATPFNDYNIEEATEILKSYGFNEHGFEDLYCGMSGKKIRSKIFIGPTFYMRLKHLVQDKIHGRARGPRQVLTRQPPEGRARDGGLRFGEMERDCMIAHGMGQFLKERLVNTSDQYFVHVCSNCGLFARKKPDKNIYVCQLCNLRNNVYTTHKVEIPYAFKLLIQELEAINIVPKIKVESDIYNEDPSQHR
;
A
#
# COMPACT_ATOMS: atom_id res chain seq x y z
N LYS A 1 -12.42 -1.15 -9.89
CA LYS A 1 -11.90 0.05 -10.54
C LYS A 1 -12.63 0.30 -11.84
N PHE A 2 -13.05 1.55 -12.07
CA PHE A 2 -13.76 2.00 -13.28
C PHE A 2 -13.00 3.13 -13.96
N ALA A 3 -13.16 3.27 -15.24
CA ALA A 3 -12.55 4.35 -16.00
C ALA A 3 -13.42 4.77 -17.19
N SER A 4 -13.36 6.06 -17.51
CA SER A 4 -13.83 6.59 -18.79
C SER A 4 -12.76 6.39 -19.88
N ARG A 5 -13.08 6.77 -21.12
CA ARG A 5 -12.11 6.78 -22.23
C ARG A 5 -11.13 7.97 -22.19
N HIS A 6 -11.18 8.80 -21.15
CA HIS A 6 -10.42 10.05 -21.00
C HIS A 6 -9.40 10.00 -19.84
N GLY A 7 -8.93 8.83 -19.45
CA GLY A 7 -7.94 8.71 -18.39
C GLY A 7 -8.47 8.96 -16.97
N GLN A 8 -9.78 9.00 -16.78
CA GLN A 8 -10.45 9.22 -15.49
C GLN A 8 -10.66 7.90 -14.75
N LYS A 9 -9.56 7.25 -14.38
CA LYS A 9 -9.62 6.03 -13.55
C LYS A 9 -9.97 6.37 -12.11
N GLY A 10 -10.87 5.58 -11.52
CA GLY A 10 -11.26 5.74 -10.12
C GLY A 10 -11.74 4.42 -9.51
N THR A 11 -11.73 4.35 -8.20
CA THR A 11 -12.26 3.21 -7.45
C THR A 11 -13.71 3.46 -7.08
N CYS A 12 -14.54 2.41 -7.12
CA CYS A 12 -15.88 2.46 -6.57
C CYS A 12 -15.81 2.67 -5.05
N GLY A 13 -16.39 3.76 -4.56
CA GLY A 13 -16.40 4.09 -3.13
C GLY A 13 -17.60 3.51 -2.39
N ILE A 14 -18.77 3.50 -3.05
CA ILE A 14 -20.02 3.00 -2.48
C ILE A 14 -20.93 2.49 -3.60
N ILE A 15 -21.77 1.52 -3.27
CA ILE A 15 -22.86 1.04 -4.13
C ILE A 15 -24.16 1.37 -3.41
N LEU A 16 -25.00 2.17 -4.07
CA LEU A 16 -26.33 2.54 -3.59
C LEU A 16 -27.41 1.72 -4.28
N SER A 17 -28.54 1.54 -3.60
CA SER A 17 -29.73 0.98 -4.25
C SER A 17 -30.32 1.98 -5.25
N ALA A 18 -31.04 1.52 -6.26
CA ALA A 18 -31.68 2.40 -7.21
C ALA A 18 -32.66 3.40 -6.55
N ALA A 19 -33.31 2.99 -5.46
CA ALA A 19 -34.23 3.85 -4.71
C ALA A 19 -33.52 5.05 -4.04
N ASP A 20 -32.26 4.87 -3.66
CA ASP A 20 -31.46 5.90 -2.96
C ASP A 20 -30.70 6.82 -3.93
N MET A 21 -30.63 6.44 -5.20
CA MET A 21 -29.97 7.24 -6.23
C MET A 21 -30.79 8.51 -6.54
N PRO A 22 -30.11 9.63 -6.85
CA PRO A 22 -30.80 10.82 -7.30
C PRO A 22 -31.50 10.58 -8.65
N PHE A 23 -32.54 11.33 -8.94
CA PHE A 23 -33.31 11.20 -10.17
C PHE A 23 -33.71 12.56 -10.73
N THR A 24 -33.88 12.62 -12.04
CA THR A 24 -34.36 13.82 -12.75
C THR A 24 -35.89 13.94 -12.61
N LYS A 25 -36.44 15.10 -13.01
CA LYS A 25 -37.90 15.30 -13.07
C LYS A 25 -38.63 14.28 -13.96
N ASP A 26 -37.93 13.72 -14.94
CA ASP A 26 -38.47 12.74 -15.89
C ASP A 26 -38.23 11.29 -15.43
N GLY A 27 -37.73 11.11 -14.21
CA GLY A 27 -37.49 9.79 -13.59
C GLY A 27 -36.20 9.10 -14.03
N VAL A 28 -35.31 9.78 -14.75
CA VAL A 28 -34.01 9.20 -15.16
C VAL A 28 -33.08 9.18 -13.97
N GLN A 29 -32.51 8.01 -13.67
CA GLN A 29 -31.52 7.82 -12.61
C GLN A 29 -30.12 7.66 -13.22
N PRO A 30 -29.06 8.29 -12.66
CA PRO A 30 -27.71 8.02 -13.11
C PRO A 30 -27.24 6.63 -12.63
N ASP A 31 -26.44 5.96 -13.43
CA ASP A 31 -25.80 4.69 -13.06
C ASP A 31 -24.51 4.91 -12.29
N LEU A 32 -23.86 6.06 -12.47
CA LEU A 32 -22.57 6.40 -11.88
C LEU A 32 -22.55 7.86 -11.47
N ILE A 33 -22.07 8.11 -10.27
CA ILE A 33 -21.79 9.46 -9.75
C ILE A 33 -20.30 9.61 -9.57
N MET A 34 -19.71 10.64 -10.18
CA MET A 34 -18.30 10.95 -10.02
C MET A 34 -18.07 12.33 -9.39
N ASN A 35 -16.94 12.48 -8.73
CA ASN A 35 -16.54 13.75 -8.16
C ASN A 35 -16.18 14.75 -9.28
N PRO A 36 -16.86 15.92 -9.38
CA PRO A 36 -16.56 16.92 -10.39
C PRO A 36 -15.16 17.52 -10.26
N ASN A 37 -14.57 17.52 -9.09
CA ASN A 37 -13.21 18.02 -8.84
C ASN A 37 -12.12 17.20 -9.57
N ALA A 38 -12.46 16.04 -10.11
CA ALA A 38 -11.54 15.26 -10.93
C ALA A 38 -11.30 15.87 -12.32
N VAL A 39 -12.17 16.78 -12.77
CA VAL A 39 -12.11 17.35 -14.15
C VAL A 39 -11.13 18.53 -14.25
N PRO A 40 -11.14 19.57 -13.37
CA PRO A 40 -10.34 20.76 -13.57
C PRO A 40 -8.84 20.50 -13.60
N SER A 41 -8.31 19.72 -12.65
CA SER A 41 -6.88 19.42 -12.56
C SER A 41 -6.36 18.54 -13.69
N ARG A 42 -7.20 17.70 -14.26
CA ARG A 42 -6.85 16.77 -15.36
C ARG A 42 -7.17 17.33 -16.73
N MET A 43 -7.91 18.45 -16.80
CA MET A 43 -8.29 19.11 -18.05
C MET A 43 -8.96 18.18 -19.07
N THR A 44 -9.75 17.21 -18.60
CA THR A 44 -10.42 16.22 -19.46
C THR A 44 -11.72 16.80 -20.06
N VAL A 45 -11.61 17.87 -20.83
CA VAL A 45 -12.75 18.54 -21.46
C VAL A 45 -13.50 17.62 -22.43
N GLY A 46 -12.76 16.73 -23.10
CA GLY A 46 -13.36 15.76 -24.03
C GLY A 46 -14.42 14.86 -23.35
N GLN A 47 -14.32 14.56 -22.07
CA GLN A 47 -15.34 13.80 -21.35
C GLN A 47 -16.65 14.58 -21.19
N LEU A 48 -16.57 15.89 -20.97
CA LEU A 48 -17.75 16.75 -20.88
C LEU A 48 -18.43 16.85 -22.23
N LEU A 49 -17.66 17.01 -23.29
CA LEU A 49 -18.16 17.01 -24.68
C LEU A 49 -18.80 15.66 -25.04
N GLU A 50 -18.18 14.55 -24.67
CA GLU A 50 -18.76 13.21 -24.85
C GLU A 50 -20.15 13.10 -24.21
N SER A 51 -20.32 13.58 -22.98
CA SER A 51 -21.62 13.55 -22.31
C SER A 51 -22.68 14.38 -22.99
N VAL A 52 -22.35 15.60 -23.43
CA VAL A 52 -23.28 16.50 -24.16
C VAL A 52 -23.66 15.90 -25.49
N LEU A 53 -22.69 15.50 -26.29
CA LEU A 53 -22.90 14.93 -27.62
C LEU A 53 -23.62 13.57 -27.54
N GLY A 54 -23.29 12.75 -26.56
CA GLY A 54 -23.99 11.49 -26.31
C GLY A 54 -25.47 11.70 -26.00
N LYS A 55 -25.80 12.78 -25.26
CA LYS A 55 -27.20 13.16 -25.01
C LYS A 55 -27.91 13.59 -26.27
N VAL A 56 -27.26 14.41 -27.10
CA VAL A 56 -27.80 14.82 -28.42
C VAL A 56 -28.04 13.60 -29.32
N SER A 57 -27.05 12.71 -29.39
CA SER A 57 -27.16 11.48 -30.20
C SER A 57 -28.30 10.58 -29.75
N ALA A 58 -28.49 10.44 -28.44
CA ALA A 58 -29.58 9.65 -27.89
C ALA A 58 -30.96 10.24 -28.22
N LEU A 59 -31.10 11.57 -28.17
CA LEU A 59 -32.34 12.25 -28.52
C LEU A 59 -32.67 12.22 -30.00
N ARG A 60 -31.66 12.33 -30.88
CA ARG A 60 -31.83 12.27 -32.34
C ARG A 60 -31.89 10.83 -32.87
N GLY A 61 -31.45 9.83 -32.10
CA GLY A 61 -31.43 8.43 -32.53
C GLY A 61 -30.38 8.11 -33.60
N HIS A 62 -29.23 8.82 -33.61
CA HIS A 62 -28.14 8.58 -34.56
C HIS A 62 -26.79 8.63 -33.85
N PHE A 63 -25.74 8.15 -34.50
CA PHE A 63 -24.37 8.26 -34.03
C PHE A 63 -23.78 9.63 -34.38
N SER A 64 -23.12 10.27 -33.40
CA SER A 64 -22.31 11.46 -33.66
C SER A 64 -20.89 11.04 -34.07
N ASP A 65 -20.30 11.81 -34.98
CA ASP A 65 -18.91 11.66 -35.37
C ASP A 65 -17.98 12.18 -34.25
N ALA A 66 -17.14 11.30 -33.70
CA ALA A 66 -16.18 11.64 -32.68
C ALA A 66 -14.73 11.44 -33.15
N THR A 67 -14.50 11.54 -34.45
CA THR A 67 -13.17 11.46 -35.06
C THR A 67 -12.25 12.54 -34.45
N PRO A 68 -11.04 12.20 -33.99
CA PRO A 68 -10.10 13.19 -33.49
C PRO A 68 -9.72 14.23 -34.56
N PHE A 69 -9.49 15.47 -34.08
CA PHE A 69 -9.06 16.60 -34.91
C PHE A 69 -10.05 16.99 -36.03
N ASN A 70 -11.32 16.69 -35.80
CA ASN A 70 -12.39 17.11 -36.70
C ASN A 70 -13.01 18.43 -36.20
N ASP A 71 -13.36 19.33 -37.11
CA ASP A 71 -14.05 20.59 -36.78
C ASP A 71 -15.53 20.29 -36.49
N TYR A 72 -15.85 20.00 -35.24
CA TYR A 72 -17.20 19.79 -34.76
C TYR A 72 -17.79 21.09 -34.21
N ASN A 73 -18.95 21.48 -34.71
CA ASN A 73 -19.64 22.66 -34.21
C ASN A 73 -20.43 22.35 -32.92
N ILE A 74 -19.88 22.75 -31.76
CA ILE A 74 -20.53 22.57 -30.47
C ILE A 74 -21.82 23.40 -30.34
N GLU A 75 -21.89 24.56 -30.97
CA GLU A 75 -23.05 25.44 -30.91
C GLU A 75 -24.29 24.77 -31.51
N GLU A 76 -24.15 24.02 -32.61
CA GLU A 76 -25.21 23.22 -33.17
C GLU A 76 -25.77 22.20 -32.18
N ALA A 77 -24.88 21.51 -31.41
CA ALA A 77 -25.29 20.56 -30.39
C ALA A 77 -26.08 21.22 -29.24
N THR A 78 -25.69 22.43 -28.85
CA THR A 78 -26.41 23.18 -27.78
C THR A 78 -27.79 23.65 -28.25
N GLU A 79 -27.91 24.07 -29.48
CA GLU A 79 -29.22 24.46 -30.11
C GLU A 79 -30.16 23.26 -30.18
N ILE A 80 -29.65 22.08 -30.52
CA ILE A 80 -30.44 20.87 -30.57
C ILE A 80 -30.97 20.52 -29.17
N LEU A 81 -30.14 20.58 -28.12
CA LEU A 81 -30.58 20.33 -26.74
C LEU A 81 -31.70 21.29 -26.34
N LYS A 82 -31.57 22.59 -26.68
CA LYS A 82 -32.64 23.59 -26.47
C LYS A 82 -33.94 23.21 -27.16
N SER A 83 -33.87 22.76 -28.42
CA SER A 83 -35.06 22.39 -29.19
C SER A 83 -35.84 21.24 -28.56
N TYR A 84 -35.14 20.33 -27.84
CA TYR A 84 -35.76 19.24 -27.07
C TYR A 84 -36.16 19.65 -25.65
N GLY A 85 -35.99 20.91 -25.27
CA GLY A 85 -36.38 21.42 -23.93
C GLY A 85 -35.36 21.13 -22.81
N PHE A 86 -34.15 20.69 -23.14
CA PHE A 86 -33.06 20.49 -22.21
C PHE A 86 -32.17 21.74 -22.07
N ASN A 87 -31.40 21.78 -20.98
CA ASN A 87 -30.39 22.84 -20.81
C ASN A 87 -29.27 22.66 -21.85
N GLU A 88 -28.87 23.77 -22.47
CA GLU A 88 -27.82 23.84 -23.48
C GLU A 88 -26.48 23.24 -23.10
N HIS A 89 -26.15 23.31 -21.78
CA HIS A 89 -24.88 22.83 -21.22
C HIS A 89 -24.98 21.46 -20.53
N GLY A 90 -26.12 20.78 -20.65
CA GLY A 90 -26.32 19.45 -20.08
C GLY A 90 -26.61 19.43 -18.57
N PHE A 91 -26.96 20.56 -17.95
CA PHE A 91 -27.37 20.61 -16.56
C PHE A 91 -28.83 20.18 -16.40
N GLU A 92 -29.13 19.48 -15.32
CA GLU A 92 -30.48 19.12 -14.93
C GLU A 92 -30.72 19.34 -13.45
N ASP A 93 -32.00 19.54 -13.09
CA ASP A 93 -32.45 19.53 -11.71
C ASP A 93 -32.66 18.10 -11.26
N LEU A 94 -31.97 17.69 -10.20
CA LEU A 94 -32.13 16.36 -9.63
C LEU A 94 -32.74 16.42 -8.24
N TYR A 95 -33.43 15.36 -7.87
CA TYR A 95 -34.04 15.11 -6.59
C TYR A 95 -33.26 14.00 -5.86
N CYS A 96 -33.04 14.18 -4.57
CA CYS A 96 -32.35 13.16 -3.76
C CYS A 96 -33.27 11.95 -3.54
N GLY A 97 -32.81 10.74 -3.89
CA GLY A 97 -33.57 9.51 -3.73
C GLY A 97 -33.94 9.22 -2.27
N MET A 98 -33.02 9.48 -1.33
CA MET A 98 -33.25 9.21 0.09
C MET A 98 -34.23 10.18 0.76
N SER A 99 -34.23 11.47 0.38
CA SER A 99 -35.03 12.51 1.04
C SER A 99 -36.18 13.05 0.21
N GLY A 100 -36.23 12.76 -1.10
CA GLY A 100 -37.19 13.31 -2.05
C GLY A 100 -37.06 14.82 -2.31
N LYS A 101 -36.07 15.49 -1.69
CA LYS A 101 -35.89 16.94 -1.82
C LYS A 101 -35.08 17.27 -3.07
N LYS A 102 -35.46 18.40 -3.72
CA LYS A 102 -34.66 18.95 -4.83
C LYS A 102 -33.24 19.32 -4.36
N ILE A 103 -32.25 18.88 -5.11
CA ILE A 103 -30.83 19.23 -4.88
C ILE A 103 -30.63 20.68 -5.36
N ARG A 104 -30.16 21.55 -4.45
CA ARG A 104 -29.96 22.99 -4.74
C ARG A 104 -28.62 23.21 -5.45
N SER A 105 -28.44 22.55 -6.60
CA SER A 105 -27.23 22.65 -7.41
C SER A 105 -27.56 22.34 -8.84
N LYS A 106 -26.79 22.89 -9.78
CA LYS A 106 -26.81 22.48 -11.18
C LYS A 106 -26.03 21.17 -11.30
N ILE A 107 -26.68 20.10 -11.71
CA ILE A 107 -26.08 18.79 -11.85
C ILE A 107 -25.85 18.50 -13.33
N PHE A 108 -24.59 18.32 -13.70
CA PHE A 108 -24.23 17.90 -15.03
C PHE A 108 -24.47 16.40 -15.18
N ILE A 109 -25.31 16.00 -16.13
CA ILE A 109 -25.68 14.60 -16.38
C ILE A 109 -25.77 14.33 -17.87
N GLY A 110 -25.20 13.22 -18.29
CA GLY A 110 -25.29 12.74 -19.66
C GLY A 110 -24.68 11.35 -19.81
N PRO A 111 -25.00 10.65 -20.91
CA PRO A 111 -24.42 9.35 -21.18
C PRO A 111 -22.94 9.47 -21.49
N THR A 112 -22.14 8.66 -20.80
CA THR A 112 -20.69 8.59 -20.97
C THR A 112 -20.26 7.12 -20.96
N PHE A 113 -19.34 6.75 -21.81
CA PHE A 113 -18.84 5.39 -21.87
C PHE A 113 -17.89 5.10 -20.71
N TYR A 114 -18.26 4.15 -19.85
CA TYR A 114 -17.47 3.70 -18.72
C TYR A 114 -17.11 2.22 -18.83
N MET A 115 -15.91 1.89 -18.36
CA MET A 115 -15.38 0.52 -18.37
C MET A 115 -15.07 0.06 -16.95
N ARG A 116 -15.47 -1.16 -16.63
CA ARG A 116 -14.96 -1.86 -15.45
C ARG A 116 -13.58 -2.41 -15.79
N LEU A 117 -12.58 -2.08 -14.96
CA LEU A 117 -11.22 -2.57 -15.13
C LEU A 117 -10.99 -3.87 -14.36
N LYS A 118 -10.09 -4.71 -14.85
CA LYS A 118 -9.72 -5.99 -14.22
C LYS A 118 -9.02 -5.85 -12.85
N HIS A 119 -8.63 -4.65 -12.47
CA HIS A 119 -7.95 -4.39 -11.20
C HIS A 119 -8.94 -4.37 -10.04
N LEU A 120 -9.22 -5.53 -9.47
CA LEU A 120 -10.12 -5.70 -8.33
C LEU A 120 -9.32 -5.64 -7.02
N VAL A 121 -9.91 -5.07 -5.98
CA VAL A 121 -9.26 -4.96 -4.66
C VAL A 121 -8.99 -6.33 -4.04
N GLN A 122 -9.88 -7.29 -4.22
CA GLN A 122 -9.71 -8.66 -3.72
C GLN A 122 -8.47 -9.37 -4.27
N ASP A 123 -8.03 -9.00 -5.47
CA ASP A 123 -6.82 -9.56 -6.08
C ASP A 123 -5.55 -8.87 -5.60
N LYS A 124 -5.66 -7.76 -4.90
CA LYS A 124 -4.54 -6.93 -4.43
C LYS A 124 -4.43 -6.85 -2.92
N ILE A 125 -5.51 -7.14 -2.20
CA ILE A 125 -5.48 -7.14 -0.74
C ILE A 125 -4.47 -8.17 -0.25
N HIS A 126 -3.59 -7.75 0.63
CA HIS A 126 -2.58 -8.60 1.21
C HIS A 126 -2.32 -8.22 2.65
N GLY A 127 -2.21 -9.22 3.50
CA GLY A 127 -1.87 -9.07 4.90
C GLY A 127 -1.11 -10.30 5.38
N ARG A 128 -0.17 -10.09 6.29
CA ARG A 128 0.63 -11.15 6.85
C ARG A 128 0.85 -10.92 8.34
N ALA A 129 0.65 -11.94 9.14
CA ALA A 129 1.11 -11.98 10.53
C ALA A 129 2.37 -12.83 10.67
N ARG A 130 2.27 -14.14 10.43
CA ARG A 130 3.38 -15.10 10.38
C ARG A 130 3.18 -15.97 9.15
N GLY A 131 4.28 -16.42 8.56
CA GLY A 131 4.22 -17.25 7.36
C GLY A 131 5.60 -17.77 6.94
N PRO A 132 5.77 -18.22 5.71
CA PRO A 132 7.01 -18.79 5.20
C PRO A 132 8.17 -17.79 5.31
N ARG A 133 9.39 -18.31 5.43
CA ARG A 133 10.63 -17.52 5.47
C ARG A 133 11.59 -18.01 4.39
N GLN A 134 12.44 -17.10 3.92
CA GLN A 134 13.51 -17.45 2.99
C GLN A 134 14.51 -18.39 3.67
N VAL A 135 15.08 -19.32 2.91
CA VAL A 135 16.04 -20.29 3.43
C VAL A 135 17.34 -19.62 3.84
N LEU A 136 17.87 -18.71 3.03
CA LEU A 136 19.17 -18.10 3.24
C LEU A 136 19.15 -17.04 4.38
N THR A 137 18.27 -16.06 4.28
CA THR A 137 18.23 -14.92 5.19
C THR A 137 17.29 -15.10 6.36
N ARG A 138 16.39 -16.09 6.29
CA ARG A 138 15.29 -16.33 7.24
C ARG A 138 14.33 -15.15 7.40
N GLN A 139 14.38 -14.20 6.49
CA GLN A 139 13.44 -13.09 6.42
C GLN A 139 12.15 -13.50 5.72
N PRO A 140 11.03 -12.79 5.91
CA PRO A 140 9.83 -12.99 5.11
C PRO A 140 10.15 -12.83 3.62
N PRO A 141 9.60 -13.68 2.72
CA PRO A 141 9.77 -13.52 1.29
C PRO A 141 9.06 -12.25 0.80
N GLU A 142 9.36 -11.82 -0.40
CA GLU A 142 8.68 -10.73 -1.07
C GLU A 142 7.52 -11.26 -1.93
N GLY A 143 6.44 -10.48 -1.99
CA GLY A 143 5.32 -10.71 -2.88
C GLY A 143 4.13 -11.44 -2.27
N ARG A 144 2.94 -10.99 -2.66
CA ARG A 144 1.64 -11.52 -2.22
C ARG A 144 1.49 -13.02 -2.55
N ALA A 145 1.95 -13.44 -3.74
CA ALA A 145 1.84 -14.83 -4.20
C ALA A 145 2.59 -15.83 -3.32
N ARG A 146 3.60 -15.37 -2.58
CA ARG A 146 4.41 -16.19 -1.67
C ARG A 146 4.02 -16.02 -0.20
N ASP A 147 2.89 -15.40 0.07
CA ASP A 147 2.49 -14.98 1.42
C ASP A 147 3.60 -14.18 2.11
N GLY A 148 4.19 -13.25 1.35
CA GLY A 148 5.32 -12.44 1.77
C GLY A 148 4.95 -11.30 2.70
N GLY A 149 5.97 -10.69 3.30
CA GLY A 149 5.82 -9.49 4.13
C GLY A 149 5.81 -8.20 3.32
N LEU A 150 5.50 -7.11 3.99
CA LEU A 150 5.68 -5.77 3.47
C LEU A 150 7.11 -5.31 3.76
N ARG A 151 7.71 -4.59 2.81
CA ARG A 151 9.05 -4.06 3.00
C ARG A 151 9.02 -2.83 3.90
N PHE A 152 9.75 -2.88 5.01
CA PHE A 152 10.12 -1.70 5.79
C PHE A 152 11.46 -1.19 5.25
N GLY A 153 11.40 -0.19 4.37
CA GLY A 153 12.56 0.31 3.64
C GLY A 153 13.44 1.24 4.46
N GLU A 154 14.51 1.70 3.83
CA GLU A 154 15.49 2.61 4.46
C GLU A 154 14.86 3.97 4.79
N MET A 155 14.00 4.50 3.92
CA MET A 155 13.32 5.77 4.15
C MET A 155 12.33 5.70 5.32
N GLU A 156 11.63 4.59 5.49
CA GLU A 156 10.75 4.34 6.63
C GLU A 156 11.57 4.24 7.94
N ARG A 157 12.74 3.59 7.91
CA ARG A 157 13.68 3.57 9.02
C ARG A 157 14.10 4.99 9.42
N ASP A 158 14.47 5.81 8.47
CA ASP A 158 14.92 7.19 8.69
C ASP A 158 13.83 8.03 9.36
N CYS A 159 12.59 7.85 8.91
CA CYS A 159 11.43 8.50 9.53
C CYS A 159 11.27 8.09 11.01
N MET A 160 11.41 6.80 11.33
CA MET A 160 11.29 6.32 12.71
C MET A 160 12.44 6.79 13.59
N ILE A 161 13.65 6.90 13.04
CA ILE A 161 14.80 7.47 13.77
C ILE A 161 14.53 8.93 14.11
N ALA A 162 14.02 9.71 13.16
CA ALA A 162 13.67 11.11 13.39
C ALA A 162 12.62 11.29 14.50
N HIS A 163 11.71 10.34 14.64
CA HIS A 163 10.71 10.31 15.72
C HIS A 163 11.23 9.73 17.05
N GLY A 164 12.45 9.24 17.12
CA GLY A 164 13.02 8.63 18.33
C GLY A 164 12.40 7.27 18.71
N MET A 165 11.82 6.54 17.76
CA MET A 165 11.06 5.30 17.98
C MET A 165 11.99 4.06 17.99
N GLY A 166 12.98 4.01 18.89
CA GLY A 166 13.98 2.93 18.93
C GLY A 166 13.39 1.54 19.20
N GLN A 167 12.49 1.40 20.14
CA GLN A 167 11.85 0.11 20.46
C GLN A 167 10.99 -0.40 19.31
N PHE A 168 10.25 0.49 18.63
CA PHE A 168 9.46 0.13 17.46
C PHE A 168 10.36 -0.37 16.32
N LEU A 169 11.50 0.29 16.08
CA LEU A 169 12.48 -0.16 15.10
C LEU A 169 13.03 -1.54 15.44
N LYS A 170 13.39 -1.79 16.71
CA LYS A 170 13.83 -3.11 17.14
C LYS A 170 12.76 -4.17 16.90
N GLU A 171 11.51 -3.88 17.24
CA GLU A 171 10.40 -4.80 16.98
C GLU A 171 10.27 -5.11 15.49
N ARG A 172 10.25 -4.08 14.61
CA ARG A 172 10.03 -4.26 13.17
C ARG A 172 11.20 -4.90 12.45
N LEU A 173 12.42 -4.56 12.80
CA LEU A 173 13.62 -5.03 12.11
C LEU A 173 14.15 -6.36 12.66
N VAL A 174 13.84 -6.71 13.90
CA VAL A 174 14.34 -7.92 14.57
C VAL A 174 13.20 -8.86 14.93
N ASN A 175 12.36 -8.49 15.89
CA ASN A 175 11.42 -9.42 16.53
C ASN A 175 10.38 -9.99 15.55
N THR A 176 9.85 -9.18 14.66
CA THR A 176 8.85 -9.60 13.66
C THR A 176 9.47 -10.05 12.34
N SER A 177 10.76 -9.83 12.13
CA SER A 177 11.48 -10.18 10.90
C SER A 177 12.27 -11.49 11.06
N ASP A 178 13.53 -11.41 11.49
CA ASP A 178 14.48 -12.51 11.51
C ASP A 178 15.20 -12.70 12.85
N GLN A 179 14.48 -12.50 13.93
CA GLN A 179 15.00 -12.69 15.29
C GLN A 179 15.73 -14.02 15.44
N TYR A 180 16.96 -13.96 15.94
CA TYR A 180 17.80 -15.11 16.21
C TYR A 180 18.64 -14.90 17.46
N PHE A 181 18.97 -16.00 18.15
CA PHE A 181 19.80 -15.96 19.35
C PHE A 181 21.13 -16.64 19.07
N VAL A 182 22.21 -15.96 19.40
CA VAL A 182 23.57 -16.47 19.35
C VAL A 182 24.19 -16.42 20.73
N HIS A 183 25.21 -17.26 20.98
CA HIS A 183 26.01 -17.15 22.16
C HIS A 183 27.38 -16.60 21.77
N VAL A 184 27.80 -15.54 22.44
CA VAL A 184 29.05 -14.83 22.17
C VAL A 184 30.00 -15.07 23.36
N CYS A 185 31.27 -15.32 23.06
CA CYS A 185 32.31 -15.47 24.06
C CYS A 185 32.76 -14.09 24.58
N SER A 186 32.77 -13.92 25.91
CA SER A 186 33.20 -12.65 26.55
C SER A 186 34.65 -12.26 26.24
N ASN A 187 35.54 -13.26 26.08
CA ASN A 187 36.97 -13.03 25.92
C ASN A 187 37.39 -12.73 24.50
N CYS A 188 36.93 -13.52 23.49
CA CYS A 188 37.36 -13.36 22.11
C CYS A 188 36.32 -12.71 21.20
N GLY A 189 35.06 -12.55 21.63
CA GLY A 189 34.00 -11.93 20.88
C GLY A 189 33.44 -12.75 19.71
N LEU A 190 33.77 -14.03 19.63
CA LEU A 190 33.34 -14.95 18.58
C LEU A 190 32.11 -15.74 19.01
N PHE A 191 31.41 -16.32 18.03
CA PHE A 191 30.26 -17.20 18.30
C PHE A 191 30.68 -18.50 18.99
N ALA A 192 30.04 -18.80 20.10
CA ALA A 192 30.20 -20.07 20.83
C ALA A 192 29.31 -21.16 20.21
N ARG A 193 29.83 -22.40 20.17
CA ARG A 193 29.11 -23.57 19.65
C ARG A 193 28.40 -24.30 20.75
N LYS A 194 27.19 -24.76 20.50
CA LYS A 194 26.48 -25.68 21.41
C LYS A 194 27.10 -27.09 21.29
N LYS A 195 27.43 -27.71 22.40
CA LYS A 195 27.78 -29.15 22.43
C LYS A 195 26.49 -29.96 22.28
N PRO A 196 26.44 -30.96 21.36
CA PRO A 196 25.22 -31.73 21.10
C PRO A 196 24.74 -32.49 22.34
N ASP A 197 25.65 -33.05 23.11
CA ASP A 197 25.37 -33.94 24.26
C ASP A 197 25.08 -33.19 25.58
N LYS A 198 25.43 -31.93 25.65
CA LYS A 198 25.26 -31.08 26.84
C LYS A 198 24.73 -29.73 26.41
N ASN A 199 23.80 -29.22 27.17
CA ASN A 199 23.21 -27.90 26.89
C ASN A 199 24.17 -26.74 27.25
N ILE A 200 25.46 -26.90 26.89
CA ILE A 200 26.55 -25.99 27.20
C ILE A 200 27.10 -25.40 25.91
N TYR A 201 27.35 -24.09 25.92
CA TYR A 201 27.95 -23.37 24.81
C TYR A 201 29.47 -23.23 25.08
N VAL A 202 30.28 -23.58 24.10
CA VAL A 202 31.75 -23.62 24.22
C VAL A 202 32.37 -22.74 23.14
N CYS A 203 33.26 -21.85 23.55
CA CYS A 203 34.12 -21.14 22.64
C CYS A 203 35.29 -22.03 22.23
N GLN A 204 35.37 -22.41 20.96
CA GLN A 204 36.38 -23.34 20.47
C GLN A 204 37.78 -22.74 20.59
N LEU A 205 37.96 -21.47 20.25
CA LEU A 205 39.29 -20.81 20.32
C LEU A 205 39.81 -20.67 21.75
N CYS A 206 38.97 -20.18 22.70
CA CYS A 206 39.37 -20.00 24.08
C CYS A 206 39.59 -21.34 24.80
N ASN A 207 38.79 -22.35 24.48
CA ASN A 207 38.95 -23.68 25.05
C ASN A 207 40.29 -24.31 24.60
N LEU A 208 40.71 -24.16 23.36
CA LEU A 208 42.00 -24.63 22.85
C LEU A 208 43.18 -23.91 23.50
N ARG A 209 43.01 -22.67 23.91
CA ARG A 209 44.05 -21.84 24.53
C ARG A 209 44.03 -21.92 26.07
N ASN A 210 43.13 -22.72 26.63
CA ASN A 210 42.89 -22.81 28.09
C ASN A 210 42.59 -21.46 28.76
N ASN A 211 41.98 -20.53 28.02
CA ASN A 211 41.60 -19.22 28.55
C ASN A 211 40.27 -19.32 29.28
N VAL A 212 40.15 -18.58 30.37
CA VAL A 212 38.87 -18.40 31.05
C VAL A 212 37.93 -17.57 30.23
N TYR A 213 36.70 -18.02 30.02
CA TYR A 213 35.65 -17.31 29.28
C TYR A 213 34.27 -17.65 29.81
N THR A 214 33.36 -16.73 29.62
CA THR A 214 31.92 -16.92 29.77
C THR A 214 31.23 -16.77 28.41
N THR A 215 30.04 -17.31 28.28
CA THR A 215 29.26 -17.17 27.06
C THR A 215 27.94 -16.47 27.36
N HIS A 216 27.67 -15.40 26.65
CA HIS A 216 26.45 -14.61 26.82
C HIS A 216 25.50 -14.83 25.66
N LYS A 217 24.20 -15.00 25.95
CA LYS A 217 23.15 -15.10 24.96
C LYS A 217 22.81 -13.71 24.46
N VAL A 218 22.96 -13.47 23.16
CA VAL A 218 22.69 -12.19 22.51
C VAL A 218 21.63 -12.37 21.44
N GLU A 219 20.71 -11.43 21.37
CA GLU A 219 19.67 -11.37 20.35
C GLU A 219 20.14 -10.51 19.18
N ILE A 220 20.17 -11.09 17.98
CA ILE A 220 20.59 -10.41 16.74
C ILE A 220 19.69 -10.80 15.57
N PRO A 221 19.60 -9.99 14.50
CA PRO A 221 19.01 -10.39 13.24
C PRO A 221 19.79 -11.57 12.62
N TYR A 222 19.09 -12.54 12.05
CA TYR A 222 19.75 -13.67 11.38
C TYR A 222 20.61 -13.22 10.19
N ALA A 223 20.15 -12.22 9.45
CA ALA A 223 20.93 -11.64 8.36
C ALA A 223 22.28 -11.07 8.84
N PHE A 224 22.31 -10.48 10.02
CA PHE A 224 23.57 -10.01 10.63
C PHE A 224 24.50 -11.16 11.01
N LYS A 225 23.93 -12.25 11.56
CA LYS A 225 24.70 -13.49 11.83
C LYS A 225 25.30 -14.05 10.54
N LEU A 226 24.53 -14.06 9.44
CA LEU A 226 25.00 -14.50 8.14
C LEU A 226 26.15 -13.62 7.64
N LEU A 227 26.01 -12.28 7.73
CA LEU A 227 27.06 -11.34 7.35
C LEU A 227 28.38 -11.58 8.09
N ILE A 228 28.32 -11.82 9.42
CA ILE A 228 29.51 -12.14 10.22
C ILE A 228 30.19 -13.40 9.68
N GLN A 229 29.44 -14.44 9.38
CA GLN A 229 29.99 -15.69 8.86
C GLN A 229 30.59 -15.54 7.42
N GLU A 230 29.98 -14.72 6.60
CA GLU A 230 30.51 -14.38 5.27
C GLU A 230 31.83 -13.58 5.38
N LEU A 231 31.90 -12.63 6.30
CA LEU A 231 33.13 -11.90 6.59
C LEU A 231 34.24 -12.84 7.10
N GLU A 232 33.91 -13.75 8.01
CA GLU A 232 34.86 -14.75 8.50
C GLU A 232 35.37 -15.64 7.37
N ALA A 233 34.53 -15.97 6.40
CA ALA A 233 34.90 -16.78 5.23
C ALA A 233 35.97 -16.10 4.33
N ILE A 234 35.98 -14.79 4.30
CA ILE A 234 37.00 -13.97 3.56
C ILE A 234 38.13 -13.49 4.48
N ASN A 235 38.33 -14.14 5.64
CA ASN A 235 39.36 -13.88 6.63
C ASN A 235 39.25 -12.50 7.35
N ILE A 236 38.07 -11.91 7.39
CA ILE A 236 37.76 -10.73 8.20
C ILE A 236 37.02 -11.20 9.45
N VAL A 237 37.57 -11.00 10.64
CA VAL A 237 37.00 -11.47 11.90
C VAL A 237 36.35 -10.34 12.69
N PRO A 238 35.03 -10.16 12.61
CA PRO A 238 34.30 -9.23 13.48
C PRO A 238 34.29 -9.75 14.92
N LYS A 239 34.62 -8.90 15.88
CA LYS A 239 34.56 -9.24 17.31
C LYS A 239 33.41 -8.50 17.95
N ILE A 240 32.48 -9.24 18.52
CA ILE A 240 31.35 -8.70 19.28
C ILE A 240 31.81 -8.50 20.72
N LYS A 241 31.83 -7.26 21.18
CA LYS A 241 32.04 -6.95 22.60
C LYS A 241 30.71 -7.06 23.33
N VAL A 242 30.68 -7.83 24.40
CA VAL A 242 29.52 -7.98 25.27
C VAL A 242 29.90 -7.36 26.62
N GLU A 243 29.15 -6.33 27.00
CA GLU A 243 29.23 -5.75 28.35
C GLU A 243 28.11 -6.36 29.21
N SER A 244 28.41 -6.68 30.46
CA SER A 244 27.35 -7.04 31.42
C SER A 244 26.48 -5.82 31.67
N ASP A 245 25.16 -6.01 31.75
CA ASP A 245 24.22 -4.96 32.10
C ASP A 245 24.54 -4.41 33.49
N ILE A 246 25.32 -3.35 33.54
CA ILE A 246 25.73 -2.69 34.82
C ILE A 246 24.49 -2.16 35.59
N TYR A 247 23.35 -2.03 34.90
CA TYR A 247 22.10 -1.53 35.49
C TYR A 247 21.24 -2.60 36.19
N ASN A 248 21.56 -3.90 36.08
CA ASN A 248 20.81 -4.99 36.68
C ASN A 248 21.60 -5.77 37.75
N GLU A 249 22.80 -5.38 38.09
CA GLU A 249 23.51 -5.93 39.22
C GLU A 249 23.00 -5.26 40.50
N ASP A 250 22.14 -5.97 41.24
CA ASP A 250 21.71 -5.61 42.57
C ASP A 250 22.99 -5.54 43.48
N PRO A 251 23.33 -4.37 44.05
CA PRO A 251 24.55 -4.18 44.82
C PRO A 251 24.62 -5.10 46.09
N SER A 252 23.54 -5.82 46.39
CA SER A 252 23.44 -6.71 47.56
C SER A 252 24.03 -8.11 47.31
N GLN A 253 24.44 -8.49 46.08
CA GLN A 253 24.99 -9.83 45.77
C GLN A 253 26.51 -9.92 45.89
N HIS A 254 27.20 -8.84 46.24
CA HIS A 254 28.65 -8.81 46.47
C HIS A 254 29.01 -8.53 47.95
N ARG A 255 28.27 -9.14 48.91
CA ARG A 255 28.71 -9.20 50.31
C ARG A 255 28.79 -10.63 50.81
#